data_dddc555dc07fe76e73caa90edbae9582
#
_entry.id   dddc555dc07fe76e73caa90edbae9582
#
_cell.length_a   1.000
_cell.length_b   1.000
_cell.length_c   1.000
_cell.angle_alpha   90.00
_cell.angle_beta   90.00
_cell.angle_gamma   90.00
#
_symmetry.space_group_name_H-M   'P 1'
#
loop_
_entity.id
_entity.type
_entity.pdbx_description
1 polymer ?
#
loop_
_entity_poly.entity_id
_entity_poly.type
_entity_poly.pdbx_seq_one_letter_code
_entity_poly.pdbx_strand_id
1 'polypeptide(L)'
;MKLKSILSTTLVASLLLSCGRTGKNDQTDFNGNWAFHIVEDTLNYHIDYSATDFETDSWENVRLPHTANIEPLVVNDQWQGICWYHKTFDISNFSKEKKYFIEFEGAMNVIDIWINDKHLKKDMGGYLPVAADITDYVKEKDNTIRVRLDNRDNPTTGPKPLKILDFNMYGGLYREVNFIEKNNIYISNPSIADIEAGGGVFITFPTVNEKMSEVKIQTHVINEGENDKGARIKHVIKKGNDIVEEVTADIILRKGKQGNTWCY
;
A
#
# COMPACT_ATOMS: atom_id res chain seq x y z
N MET A 1 -56.79 -18.50 54.85
CA MET A 1 -55.47 -17.83 54.94
C MET A 1 -54.72 -18.10 53.64
N LYS A 2 -54.69 -17.13 52.69
CA LYS A 2 -54.11 -17.29 51.35
C LYS A 2 -52.68 -16.72 51.33
N LEU A 3 -51.72 -17.60 51.12
CA LEU A 3 -50.30 -17.23 50.94
C LEU A 3 -50.10 -16.81 49.46
N LYS A 4 -49.67 -15.55 49.24
CA LYS A 4 -49.29 -15.04 47.92
C LYS A 4 -47.81 -15.33 47.71
N SER A 5 -47.52 -16.13 46.69
CA SER A 5 -46.18 -16.35 46.16
C SER A 5 -45.76 -15.14 45.34
N ILE A 6 -44.65 -14.50 45.73
CA ILE A 6 -44.00 -13.44 44.96
C ILE A 6 -42.90 -14.10 44.11
N LEU A 7 -43.15 -14.14 42.80
CA LEU A 7 -42.18 -14.62 41.82
C LEU A 7 -41.20 -13.46 41.51
N SER A 8 -39.97 -13.54 42.00
CA SER A 8 -38.90 -12.59 41.70
C SER A 8 -38.26 -12.99 40.37
N THR A 9 -38.49 -12.19 39.35
CA THR A 9 -37.86 -12.35 38.02
C THR A 9 -36.51 -11.67 38.03
N THR A 10 -35.45 -12.46 38.16
CA THR A 10 -34.08 -11.97 38.05
C THR A 10 -33.74 -11.78 36.58
N LEU A 11 -33.64 -10.52 36.15
CA LEU A 11 -33.19 -10.16 34.81
C LEU A 11 -31.67 -10.32 34.73
N VAL A 12 -31.21 -11.39 34.09
CA VAL A 12 -29.76 -11.56 33.77
C VAL A 12 -29.43 -10.71 32.54
N ALA A 13 -28.85 -9.57 32.78
CA ALA A 13 -28.25 -8.74 31.73
C ALA A 13 -26.91 -9.38 31.28
N SER A 14 -26.93 -10.11 30.17
CA SER A 14 -25.75 -10.60 29.51
C SER A 14 -24.98 -9.38 28.88
N LEU A 15 -23.95 -8.94 29.55
CA LEU A 15 -22.93 -8.05 28.97
C LEU A 15 -22.20 -8.81 27.86
N LEU A 16 -22.57 -8.53 26.62
CA LEU A 16 -21.78 -8.86 25.45
C LEU A 16 -20.53 -7.97 25.51
N LEU A 17 -19.45 -8.51 26.08
CA LEU A 17 -18.12 -7.95 25.88
C LEU A 17 -17.79 -8.07 24.38
N SER A 18 -18.05 -6.98 23.67
CA SER A 18 -17.52 -6.77 22.34
C SER A 18 -15.99 -6.84 22.43
N CYS A 19 -15.44 -7.91 21.86
CA CYS A 19 -14.01 -8.06 21.66
C CYS A 19 -13.54 -6.88 20.82
N GLY A 20 -12.91 -5.88 21.47
CA GLY A 20 -12.35 -4.74 20.80
C GLY A 20 -11.34 -5.22 19.76
N ARG A 21 -11.64 -5.03 18.49
CA ARG A 21 -10.66 -5.08 17.42
C ARG A 21 -9.56 -4.07 17.77
N THR A 22 -8.41 -4.58 18.13
CA THR A 22 -7.17 -3.79 18.24
C THR A 22 -6.99 -2.99 16.95
N GLY A 23 -6.86 -1.67 17.13
CA GLY A 23 -6.79 -0.64 16.13
C GLY A 23 -6.25 -1.05 14.77
N LYS A 24 -7.12 -1.28 13.82
CA LYS A 24 -6.87 -0.75 12.49
C LYS A 24 -6.91 0.76 12.67
N ASN A 25 -5.80 1.44 12.42
CA ASN A 25 -5.85 2.86 12.12
C ASN A 25 -7.04 3.05 11.17
N ASP A 26 -7.84 4.10 11.37
CA ASP A 26 -8.84 4.56 10.41
C ASP A 26 -8.12 5.01 9.12
N GLN A 27 -7.51 4.06 8.44
CA GLN A 27 -7.11 4.18 7.07
C GLN A 27 -8.41 4.13 6.29
N THR A 28 -8.89 5.28 5.88
CA THR A 28 -9.96 5.39 4.88
C THR A 28 -9.67 4.37 3.80
N ASP A 29 -10.64 3.51 3.51
CA ASP A 29 -10.52 2.49 2.47
C ASP A 29 -10.15 3.16 1.13
N PHE A 30 -8.86 3.23 0.85
CA PHE A 30 -8.35 3.91 -0.33
C PHE A 30 -8.68 3.16 -1.62
N ASN A 31 -9.09 1.89 -1.51
CA ASN A 31 -9.37 1.00 -2.64
C ASN A 31 -10.78 1.14 -3.22
N GLY A 32 -11.70 1.81 -2.55
CA GLY A 32 -13.03 2.10 -3.08
C GLY A 32 -13.07 3.34 -3.96
N ASN A 33 -14.12 3.44 -4.81
CA ASN A 33 -14.45 4.64 -5.60
C ASN A 33 -13.32 5.14 -6.51
N TRP A 34 -12.77 4.26 -7.32
CA TRP A 34 -11.90 4.63 -8.42
C TRP A 34 -12.70 4.74 -9.71
N ALA A 35 -12.51 5.81 -10.46
CA ALA A 35 -13.01 5.91 -11.83
C ALA A 35 -12.02 5.19 -12.76
N PHE A 36 -12.52 4.36 -13.67
CA PHE A 36 -11.74 3.51 -14.56
C PHE A 36 -12.16 3.70 -16.03
N HIS A 37 -11.19 3.71 -16.92
CA HIS A 37 -11.40 3.85 -18.35
C HIS A 37 -10.41 3.03 -19.17
N ILE A 38 -10.93 2.23 -20.12
CA ILE A 38 -10.14 1.57 -21.15
C ILE A 38 -10.09 2.48 -22.38
N VAL A 39 -8.89 2.65 -22.94
CA VAL A 39 -8.75 3.30 -24.25
C VAL A 39 -8.99 2.24 -25.32
N GLU A 40 -10.23 2.16 -25.82
CA GLU A 40 -10.64 1.11 -26.77
C GLU A 40 -10.01 1.27 -28.14
N ASP A 41 -9.92 2.52 -28.64
CA ASP A 41 -9.33 2.79 -29.95
C ASP A 41 -7.83 3.05 -29.83
N THR A 42 -7.03 2.23 -30.51
CA THR A 42 -5.57 2.37 -30.55
C THR A 42 -5.12 3.72 -31.12
N LEU A 43 -5.93 4.37 -31.94
CA LEU A 43 -5.66 5.72 -32.41
C LEU A 43 -5.70 6.76 -31.29
N ASN A 44 -6.37 6.46 -30.19
CA ASN A 44 -6.52 7.33 -29.04
C ASN A 44 -5.48 7.08 -27.95
N TYR A 45 -4.51 6.17 -28.13
CA TYR A 45 -3.47 5.87 -27.17
C TYR A 45 -2.55 7.06 -26.87
N HIS A 46 -2.56 8.09 -27.72
CA HIS A 46 -1.83 9.34 -27.51
C HIS A 46 -2.57 10.35 -26.62
N ILE A 47 -3.85 10.13 -26.31
CA ILE A 47 -4.63 11.04 -25.48
C ILE A 47 -4.09 11.00 -24.06
N ASP A 48 -3.77 12.17 -23.54
CA ASP A 48 -3.30 12.34 -22.17
C ASP A 48 -4.47 12.71 -21.26
N TYR A 49 -4.84 11.79 -20.40
CA TYR A 49 -5.89 11.97 -19.40
C TYR A 49 -5.31 12.36 -18.03
N SER A 50 -4.09 12.88 -17.97
CA SER A 50 -3.42 13.21 -16.70
C SER A 50 -3.90 14.52 -16.07
N ALA A 51 -4.47 15.43 -16.87
CA ALA A 51 -4.94 16.73 -16.40
C ALA A 51 -6.17 16.61 -15.49
N THR A 52 -6.23 17.40 -14.40
CA THR A 52 -7.33 17.34 -13.42
C THR A 52 -8.65 17.89 -13.93
N ASP A 53 -8.63 18.74 -14.96
CA ASP A 53 -9.81 19.28 -15.62
C ASP A 53 -10.45 18.30 -16.63
N PHE A 54 -9.80 17.13 -16.85
CA PHE A 54 -10.37 16.12 -17.70
C PHE A 54 -11.56 15.45 -16.99
N GLU A 55 -12.74 15.53 -17.62
CA GLU A 55 -13.97 14.96 -17.08
C GLU A 55 -13.92 13.43 -17.04
N THR A 56 -14.27 12.87 -15.90
CA THR A 56 -14.29 11.42 -15.65
C THR A 56 -15.69 10.87 -15.36
N ASP A 57 -16.74 11.67 -15.56
CA ASP A 57 -18.12 11.31 -15.23
C ASP A 57 -18.64 10.09 -16.01
N SER A 58 -18.08 9.85 -17.19
CA SER A 58 -18.41 8.68 -18.01
C SER A 58 -17.58 7.44 -17.69
N TRP A 59 -16.62 7.55 -16.78
CA TRP A 59 -15.76 6.43 -16.42
C TRP A 59 -16.47 5.47 -15.47
N GLU A 60 -16.15 4.19 -15.57
CA GLU A 60 -16.72 3.17 -14.70
C GLU A 60 -16.24 3.35 -13.25
N ASN A 61 -17.16 3.24 -12.28
CA ASN A 61 -16.77 3.23 -10.86
C ASN A 61 -16.36 1.82 -10.44
N VAL A 62 -15.11 1.66 -10.02
CA VAL A 62 -14.54 0.36 -9.66
C VAL A 62 -13.95 0.37 -8.25
N ARG A 63 -13.79 -0.83 -7.70
CA ARG A 63 -13.07 -1.10 -6.47
C ARG A 63 -11.82 -1.90 -6.77
N LEU A 64 -10.69 -1.53 -6.16
CA LEU A 64 -9.46 -2.30 -6.24
C LEU A 64 -9.48 -3.49 -5.24
N PRO A 65 -8.82 -4.61 -5.56
CA PRO A 65 -8.12 -4.95 -6.82
C PRO A 65 -9.05 -4.98 -8.04
N HIS A 66 -8.55 -4.53 -9.19
CA HIS A 66 -9.31 -4.46 -10.43
C HIS A 66 -8.43 -4.77 -11.64
N THR A 67 -9.01 -5.36 -12.68
CA THR A 67 -8.36 -5.63 -13.95
C THR A 67 -9.19 -5.14 -15.12
N ALA A 68 -8.52 -4.69 -16.17
CA ALA A 68 -9.18 -4.14 -17.35
C ALA A 68 -10.05 -5.17 -18.09
N ASN A 69 -9.64 -6.44 -18.08
CA ASN A 69 -10.41 -7.54 -18.67
C ASN A 69 -10.15 -8.84 -17.90
N ILE A 70 -11.15 -9.71 -17.83
CA ILE A 70 -11.04 -11.03 -17.20
C ILE A 70 -11.32 -12.09 -18.26
N GLU A 71 -10.28 -12.77 -18.71
CA GLU A 71 -10.43 -13.94 -19.55
C GLU A 71 -10.92 -15.12 -18.70
N PRO A 72 -11.99 -15.84 -19.13
CA PRO A 72 -12.59 -16.91 -18.33
C PRO A 72 -11.69 -18.17 -18.22
N LEU A 73 -10.72 -18.29 -19.11
CA LEU A 73 -9.76 -19.39 -19.17
C LEU A 73 -8.39 -18.84 -19.50
N VAL A 74 -7.35 -19.67 -19.38
CA VAL A 74 -6.03 -19.35 -19.94
C VAL A 74 -6.13 -19.28 -21.46
N VAL A 75 -5.81 -18.13 -22.02
CA VAL A 75 -5.95 -17.85 -23.45
C VAL A 75 -4.64 -17.32 -24.03
N ASN A 76 -4.43 -17.57 -25.32
CA ASN A 76 -3.24 -17.09 -26.03
C ASN A 76 -3.33 -15.65 -26.52
N ASP A 77 -4.53 -15.08 -26.53
CA ASP A 77 -4.79 -13.71 -26.99
C ASP A 77 -5.46 -12.92 -25.88
N GLN A 78 -4.67 -12.57 -24.88
CA GLN A 78 -5.11 -11.80 -23.74
C GLN A 78 -5.27 -10.33 -24.13
N TRP A 79 -6.14 -9.61 -23.41
CA TRP A 79 -6.32 -8.18 -23.59
C TRP A 79 -4.99 -7.43 -23.39
N GLN A 80 -4.63 -6.61 -24.36
CA GLN A 80 -3.48 -5.71 -24.32
C GLN A 80 -3.92 -4.31 -24.72
N GLY A 81 -3.57 -3.32 -23.89
CA GLY A 81 -4.00 -1.96 -24.16
C GLY A 81 -3.55 -0.96 -23.11
N ILE A 82 -4.16 0.19 -23.17
CA ILE A 82 -3.96 1.26 -22.20
C ILE A 82 -5.25 1.44 -21.42
N CYS A 83 -5.13 1.55 -20.10
CA CYS A 83 -6.23 1.93 -19.25
C CYS A 83 -5.80 3.00 -18.25
N TRP A 84 -6.79 3.72 -17.74
CA TRP A 84 -6.62 4.79 -16.80
C TRP A 84 -7.46 4.56 -15.55
N TYR A 85 -6.90 4.98 -14.42
CA TYR A 85 -7.60 5.06 -13.14
C TYR A 85 -7.52 6.49 -12.61
N HIS A 86 -8.59 6.93 -11.99
CA HIS A 86 -8.66 8.24 -11.35
C HIS A 86 -9.37 8.13 -10.00
N LYS A 87 -8.89 8.90 -9.03
CA LYS A 87 -9.53 9.04 -7.72
C LYS A 87 -9.32 10.43 -7.18
N THR A 88 -10.36 11.00 -6.58
CA THR A 88 -10.28 12.18 -5.72
C THR A 88 -10.26 11.75 -4.26
N PHE A 89 -9.52 12.47 -3.42
CA PHE A 89 -9.44 12.16 -1.99
C PHE A 89 -9.04 13.37 -1.14
N ASP A 90 -9.50 13.34 0.10
CA ASP A 90 -9.13 14.29 1.14
C ASP A 90 -8.24 13.59 2.17
N ILE A 91 -7.37 14.37 2.81
CA ILE A 91 -6.51 13.89 3.89
C ILE A 91 -7.06 14.39 5.21
N SER A 92 -7.70 13.50 5.96
CA SER A 92 -8.14 13.80 7.31
C SER A 92 -6.93 14.06 8.23
N ASN A 93 -6.95 15.15 8.99
CA ASN A 93 -5.86 15.55 9.87
C ASN A 93 -4.53 15.82 9.12
N PHE A 94 -4.62 16.45 7.93
CA PHE A 94 -3.46 16.88 7.18
C PHE A 94 -2.52 17.74 8.05
N SER A 95 -1.23 17.47 7.95
CA SER A 95 -0.18 18.26 8.61
C SER A 95 1.08 18.31 7.76
N LYS A 96 1.69 19.49 7.68
CA LYS A 96 2.99 19.66 7.01
C LYS A 96 4.16 18.99 7.76
N GLU A 97 3.93 18.57 9.01
CA GLU A 97 4.92 17.85 9.80
C GLU A 97 4.85 16.33 9.57
N LYS A 98 3.85 15.85 8.83
CA LYS A 98 3.69 14.46 8.47
C LYS A 98 4.28 14.16 7.09
N LYS A 99 4.48 12.90 6.85
CA LYS A 99 4.91 12.33 5.57
C LYS A 99 3.79 11.50 4.98
N TYR A 100 3.62 11.61 3.67
CA TYR A 100 2.56 10.93 2.92
C TYR A 100 3.17 10.13 1.80
N PHE A 101 2.78 8.88 1.71
CA PHE A 101 3.27 7.95 0.70
C PHE A 101 2.10 7.27 0.00
N ILE A 102 2.31 6.86 -1.24
CA ILE A 102 1.42 5.99 -1.98
C ILE A 102 2.18 4.72 -2.36
N GLU A 103 1.53 3.57 -2.21
CA GLU A 103 2.09 2.29 -2.61
C GLU A 103 1.06 1.48 -3.38
N PHE A 104 1.40 1.09 -4.60
CA PHE A 104 0.67 0.17 -5.44
C PHE A 104 1.30 -1.20 -5.27
N GLU A 105 0.61 -2.14 -4.65
CA GLU A 105 1.14 -3.49 -4.40
C GLU A 105 1.34 -4.30 -5.69
N GLY A 106 0.60 -3.95 -6.75
CA GLY A 106 0.75 -4.57 -8.07
C GLY A 106 0.00 -3.80 -9.15
N ALA A 107 0.73 -3.41 -10.19
CA ALA A 107 0.23 -2.63 -11.32
C ALA A 107 0.80 -3.19 -12.64
N MET A 108 -0.01 -3.76 -13.50
CA MET A 108 0.43 -4.47 -14.71
C MET A 108 0.25 -3.61 -15.94
N ASN A 109 1.38 -3.28 -16.61
CA ASN A 109 2.75 -3.56 -16.23
C ASN A 109 3.65 -2.31 -16.31
N VAL A 110 3.37 -1.35 -17.20
CA VAL A 110 4.02 -0.02 -17.21
C VAL A 110 3.08 0.97 -16.58
N ILE A 111 3.48 1.55 -15.46
CA ILE A 111 2.67 2.49 -14.70
C ILE A 111 3.26 3.90 -14.79
N ASP A 112 2.40 4.87 -15.10
CA ASP A 112 2.66 6.30 -14.92
C ASP A 112 1.67 6.87 -13.90
N ILE A 113 2.15 7.67 -12.95
CA ILE A 113 1.39 8.19 -11.82
C ILE A 113 1.45 9.71 -11.79
N TRP A 114 0.30 10.37 -11.62
CA TRP A 114 0.20 11.81 -11.39
C TRP A 114 -0.53 12.09 -10.09
N ILE A 115 -0.08 13.09 -9.37
CA ILE A 115 -0.74 13.65 -8.19
C ILE A 115 -0.94 15.15 -8.44
N ASN A 116 -2.20 15.61 -8.37
CA ASN A 116 -2.53 17.02 -8.56
C ASN A 116 -1.86 17.63 -9.82
N ASP A 117 -2.05 16.99 -10.99
CA ASP A 117 -1.49 17.32 -12.31
C ASP A 117 0.03 17.21 -12.47
N LYS A 118 0.75 16.84 -11.42
CA LYS A 118 2.20 16.67 -11.49
C LYS A 118 2.55 15.21 -11.71
N HIS A 119 3.30 14.93 -12.77
CA HIS A 119 3.86 13.60 -12.98
C HIS A 119 4.80 13.25 -11.83
N LEU A 120 4.48 12.19 -11.12
CA LEU A 120 5.20 11.75 -9.93
C LEU A 120 6.27 10.72 -10.27
N LYS A 121 5.85 9.66 -10.97
CA LYS A 121 6.70 8.49 -11.20
C LYS A 121 6.23 7.70 -12.42
N LYS A 122 7.20 7.14 -13.14
CA LYS A 122 7.00 6.04 -14.07
C LYS A 122 7.75 4.83 -13.56
N ASP A 123 7.14 3.66 -13.64
CA ASP A 123 7.75 2.39 -13.26
C ASP A 123 7.36 1.27 -14.23
N MET A 124 8.16 0.21 -14.27
CA MET A 124 7.97 -0.92 -15.17
C MET A 124 8.24 -2.23 -14.46
N GLY A 125 7.41 -3.23 -14.71
CA GLY A 125 7.64 -4.57 -14.16
C GLY A 125 6.36 -5.33 -13.86
N GLY A 126 5.48 -4.78 -13.04
CA GLY A 126 4.14 -5.31 -12.79
C GLY A 126 4.00 -6.20 -11.55
N TYR A 127 5.04 -6.84 -11.07
CA TYR A 127 4.97 -7.80 -9.96
C TYR A 127 5.45 -7.25 -8.62
N LEU A 128 6.36 -6.28 -8.65
CA LEU A 128 6.87 -5.64 -7.44
C LEU A 128 6.00 -4.43 -7.07
N PRO A 129 5.93 -4.07 -5.79
CA PRO A 129 5.25 -2.85 -5.36
C PRO A 129 5.92 -1.60 -5.96
N VAL A 130 5.08 -0.65 -6.35
CA VAL A 130 5.53 0.68 -6.79
C VAL A 130 5.15 1.68 -5.71
N ALA A 131 6.14 2.26 -5.04
CA ALA A 131 5.93 3.21 -3.97
C ALA A 131 6.57 4.56 -4.29
N ALA A 132 5.98 5.65 -3.77
CA ALA A 132 6.50 7.01 -3.92
C ALA A 132 6.15 7.89 -2.71
N ASP A 133 7.05 8.82 -2.39
CA ASP A 133 6.79 9.92 -1.46
C ASP A 133 5.97 11.00 -2.18
N ILE A 134 4.78 11.28 -1.68
CA ILE A 134 3.84 12.27 -2.23
C ILE A 134 3.69 13.50 -1.34
N THR A 135 4.51 13.65 -0.31
CA THR A 135 4.40 14.69 0.70
C THR A 135 4.33 16.10 0.10
N ASP A 136 5.19 16.40 -0.86
CA ASP A 136 5.27 17.71 -1.49
C ASP A 136 4.20 17.93 -2.60
N TYR A 137 3.39 16.92 -2.87
CA TYR A 137 2.39 16.94 -3.93
C TYR A 137 0.96 17.07 -3.39
N VAL A 138 0.72 16.71 -2.12
CA VAL A 138 -0.62 16.65 -1.54
C VAL A 138 -0.97 17.88 -0.72
N LYS A 139 -2.26 18.11 -0.57
CA LYS A 139 -2.90 19.14 0.23
C LYS A 139 -4.01 18.55 1.09
N GLU A 140 -4.63 19.34 1.93
CA GLU A 140 -5.67 18.87 2.85
C GLU A 140 -6.89 18.30 2.12
N LYS A 141 -7.34 18.97 1.04
CA LYS A 141 -8.57 18.63 0.32
C LYS A 141 -8.38 18.65 -1.19
N ASP A 142 -9.32 18.02 -1.87
CA ASP A 142 -9.39 18.00 -3.33
C ASP A 142 -8.09 17.54 -3.99
N ASN A 143 -7.47 16.49 -3.42
CA ASN A 143 -6.36 15.82 -4.09
C ASN A 143 -6.91 14.93 -5.21
N THR A 144 -6.12 14.83 -6.27
CA THR A 144 -6.38 13.90 -7.36
C THR A 144 -5.20 12.97 -7.56
N ILE A 145 -5.49 11.72 -7.84
CA ILE A 145 -4.50 10.76 -8.33
C ILE A 145 -4.99 10.20 -9.66
N ARG A 146 -4.11 10.16 -10.64
CA ARG A 146 -4.33 9.54 -11.94
C ARG A 146 -3.22 8.55 -12.22
N VAL A 147 -3.62 7.41 -12.77
CA VAL A 147 -2.71 6.31 -13.07
C VAL A 147 -3.00 5.84 -14.48
N ARG A 148 -1.98 5.85 -15.31
CA ARG A 148 -2.00 5.24 -16.63
C ARG A 148 -1.30 3.90 -16.56
N LEU A 149 -1.92 2.87 -17.08
CA LEU A 149 -1.33 1.55 -17.21
C LEU A 149 -1.30 1.13 -18.68
N ASP A 150 -0.17 0.55 -19.08
CA ASP A 150 0.06 0.02 -20.41
C ASP A 150 0.59 -1.41 -20.26
N ASN A 151 -0.23 -2.41 -20.62
CA ASN A 151 0.14 -3.82 -20.51
C ASN A 151 0.51 -4.45 -21.88
N ARG A 152 0.72 -3.63 -22.89
CA ARG A 152 1.14 -4.14 -24.20
C ARG A 152 2.55 -4.73 -24.14
N ASP A 153 2.79 -5.70 -25.02
CA ASP A 153 4.12 -6.28 -25.19
C ASP A 153 5.17 -5.20 -25.48
N ASN A 154 6.25 -5.23 -24.74
CA ASN A 154 7.37 -4.34 -24.96
C ASN A 154 8.71 -5.03 -24.59
N PRO A 155 9.86 -4.57 -25.12
CA PRO A 155 11.12 -5.24 -24.89
C PRO A 155 11.69 -5.09 -23.47
N THR A 156 11.17 -4.16 -22.67
CA THR A 156 11.68 -3.84 -21.32
C THR A 156 11.00 -4.68 -20.25
N THR A 157 9.67 -4.83 -20.34
CA THR A 157 8.91 -5.63 -19.38
C THR A 157 8.64 -7.01 -19.97
N GLY A 158 9.58 -7.93 -19.76
CA GLY A 158 9.37 -9.33 -20.13
C GLY A 158 8.26 -9.97 -19.30
N PRO A 159 7.99 -11.26 -19.37
CA PRO A 159 8.97 -12.21 -19.92
C PRO A 159 8.79 -12.48 -21.41
N LYS A 160 7.58 -12.40 -21.96
CA LYS A 160 7.28 -12.83 -23.33
C LYS A 160 6.07 -12.10 -23.88
N PRO A 161 5.85 -12.12 -25.21
CA PRO A 161 4.59 -11.70 -25.78
C PRO A 161 3.43 -12.39 -25.07
N LEU A 162 2.45 -11.59 -24.59
CA LEU A 162 1.33 -12.10 -23.79
C LEU A 162 0.54 -13.21 -24.47
N LYS A 163 0.45 -13.19 -25.79
CA LYS A 163 -0.28 -14.18 -26.59
C LYS A 163 0.35 -15.60 -26.63
N ILE A 164 1.56 -15.78 -26.08
CA ILE A 164 2.23 -17.08 -26.07
C ILE A 164 2.52 -17.61 -24.66
N LEU A 165 1.94 -16.96 -23.65
CA LEU A 165 2.05 -17.42 -22.28
C LEU A 165 1.03 -18.53 -22.00
N ASP A 166 1.38 -19.42 -21.08
CA ASP A 166 0.52 -20.47 -20.56
C ASP A 166 -0.23 -20.06 -19.27
N PHE A 167 -0.27 -18.77 -18.99
CA PHE A 167 -1.00 -18.14 -17.88
C PHE A 167 -1.45 -16.72 -18.28
N ASN A 168 -2.51 -16.22 -17.65
CA ASN A 168 -3.00 -14.89 -17.92
C ASN A 168 -2.24 -13.83 -17.11
N MET A 169 -1.90 -12.72 -17.78
CA MET A 169 -1.34 -11.50 -17.16
C MET A 169 -2.37 -10.37 -17.26
N TYR A 170 -3.19 -10.25 -16.24
CA TYR A 170 -4.27 -9.28 -16.22
C TYR A 170 -3.74 -7.85 -16.07
N GLY A 171 -4.03 -6.98 -17.05
CA GLY A 171 -3.73 -5.55 -16.99
C GLY A 171 -4.58 -4.83 -15.96
N GLY A 172 -4.01 -3.84 -15.28
CA GLY A 172 -4.74 -3.04 -14.31
C GLY A 172 -4.04 -2.95 -12.94
N LEU A 173 -4.73 -2.34 -11.98
CA LEU A 173 -4.35 -2.32 -10.55
C LEU A 173 -4.89 -3.60 -9.89
N TYR A 174 -4.18 -4.70 -10.09
CA TYR A 174 -4.65 -6.03 -9.72
C TYR A 174 -4.38 -6.41 -8.25
N ARG A 175 -3.79 -5.50 -7.47
CA ARG A 175 -3.63 -5.56 -6.02
C ARG A 175 -4.09 -4.25 -5.38
N GLU A 176 -3.98 -4.16 -4.06
CA GLU A 176 -4.40 -2.99 -3.29
C GLU A 176 -3.48 -1.80 -3.52
N VAL A 177 -4.04 -0.61 -3.30
CA VAL A 177 -3.31 0.66 -3.23
C VAL A 177 -3.40 1.19 -1.81
N ASN A 178 -2.25 1.46 -1.22
CA ASN A 178 -2.12 1.93 0.14
C ASN A 178 -1.75 3.42 0.17
N PHE A 179 -2.61 4.25 0.77
CA PHE A 179 -2.25 5.59 1.19
C PHE A 179 -1.68 5.51 2.60
N ILE A 180 -0.42 5.93 2.78
CA ILE A 180 0.34 5.72 4.01
C ILE A 180 0.73 7.07 4.60
N GLU A 181 0.28 7.31 5.83
CA GLU A 181 0.65 8.48 6.62
C GLU A 181 1.69 8.08 7.66
N LYS A 182 2.74 8.85 7.79
CA LYS A 182 3.81 8.68 8.78
C LYS A 182 4.10 10.00 9.50
N ASN A 183 4.66 9.90 10.70
CA ASN A 183 5.32 11.04 11.33
C ASN A 183 6.67 11.30 10.64
N ASN A 184 7.33 12.39 10.98
CA ASN A 184 8.67 12.74 10.46
C ASN A 184 9.79 11.80 10.97
N ILE A 185 9.50 10.89 11.90
CA ILE A 185 10.35 9.78 12.29
C ILE A 185 9.59 8.50 11.97
N TYR A 186 10.15 7.68 11.10
CA TYR A 186 9.46 6.48 10.62
C TYR A 186 10.42 5.39 10.14
N ILE A 187 9.92 4.16 10.13
CA ILE A 187 10.58 3.04 9.42
C ILE A 187 10.36 3.26 7.93
N SER A 188 11.44 3.27 7.16
CA SER A 188 11.39 3.53 5.72
C SER A 188 10.57 2.47 4.97
N ASN A 189 10.06 2.84 3.79
CA ASN A 189 9.55 1.87 2.83
C ASN A 189 10.75 1.29 2.05
N PRO A 190 10.90 -0.04 1.95
CA PRO A 190 12.03 -0.67 1.26
C PRO A 190 12.18 -0.23 -0.20
N SER A 191 11.06 -0.12 -0.93
CA SER A 191 11.06 0.27 -2.35
C SER A 191 11.45 1.74 -2.57
N ILE A 192 11.25 2.61 -1.57
CA ILE A 192 11.64 4.03 -1.63
C ILE A 192 13.07 4.22 -1.14
N ALA A 193 13.47 3.47 -0.12
CA ALA A 193 14.80 3.55 0.45
C ALA A 193 15.90 3.09 -0.53
N ASP A 194 15.56 2.18 -1.43
CA ASP A 194 16.43 1.63 -2.48
C ASP A 194 17.79 1.16 -1.92
N ILE A 195 17.74 0.45 -0.79
CA ILE A 195 18.92 -0.11 -0.10
C ILE A 195 18.94 -1.61 -0.35
N GLU A 196 20.00 -2.09 -1.02
CA GLU A 196 20.20 -3.51 -1.27
C GLU A 196 20.28 -4.29 0.05
N ALA A 197 19.50 -5.36 0.18
CA ALA A 197 19.38 -6.18 1.41
C ALA A 197 19.15 -5.33 2.67
N GLY A 198 18.31 -4.28 2.54
CA GLY A 198 18.04 -3.33 3.60
C GLY A 198 16.78 -2.51 3.30
N GLY A 199 16.62 -1.38 4.02
CA GLY A 199 15.40 -0.60 3.97
C GLY A 199 14.25 -1.27 4.75
N GLY A 200 13.34 -0.48 5.32
CA GLY A 200 12.24 -1.02 6.10
C GLY A 200 12.70 -1.90 7.27
N VAL A 201 12.08 -3.05 7.41
CA VAL A 201 12.48 -4.13 8.32
C VAL A 201 12.97 -5.31 7.48
N PHE A 202 14.24 -5.62 7.58
CA PHE A 202 14.88 -6.72 6.86
C PHE A 202 15.27 -7.83 7.83
N ILE A 203 14.79 -9.05 7.59
CA ILE A 203 14.94 -10.18 8.50
C ILE A 203 15.69 -11.29 7.77
N THR A 204 16.72 -11.82 8.44
CA THR A 204 17.45 -13.01 7.99
C THR A 204 17.53 -14.07 9.09
N PHE A 205 17.75 -15.29 8.68
CA PHE A 205 17.86 -16.45 9.56
C PHE A 205 19.21 -17.13 9.34
N PRO A 206 20.31 -16.64 9.97
CA PRO A 206 21.65 -17.18 9.77
C PRO A 206 21.77 -18.64 10.16
N THR A 207 21.04 -19.05 11.17
CA THR A 207 21.01 -20.44 11.64
C THR A 207 19.58 -20.89 11.88
N VAL A 208 19.22 -22.04 11.30
CA VAL A 208 17.92 -22.71 11.55
C VAL A 208 18.17 -24.21 11.69
N ASN A 209 17.92 -24.75 12.87
CA ASN A 209 17.96 -26.20 13.13
C ASN A 209 16.98 -26.59 14.25
N GLU A 210 16.88 -27.88 14.54
CA GLU A 210 15.93 -28.39 15.57
C GLU A 210 16.19 -27.88 16.99
N LYS A 211 17.39 -27.44 17.29
CA LYS A 211 17.81 -27.02 18.64
C LYS A 211 17.82 -25.50 18.80
N MET A 212 18.13 -24.78 17.73
CA MET A 212 18.34 -23.33 17.78
C MET A 212 17.97 -22.68 16.43
N SER A 213 17.38 -21.52 16.50
CA SER A 213 17.23 -20.62 15.36
C SER A 213 17.76 -19.23 15.73
N GLU A 214 18.55 -18.66 14.84
CA GLU A 214 19.05 -17.30 14.99
C GLU A 214 18.24 -16.39 14.04
N VAL A 215 17.70 -15.30 14.59
CA VAL A 215 16.93 -14.30 13.84
C VAL A 215 17.69 -12.98 13.88
N LYS A 216 18.15 -12.51 12.74
CA LYS A 216 18.80 -11.21 12.61
C LYS A 216 17.81 -10.22 12.00
N ILE A 217 17.53 -9.12 12.72
CA ILE A 217 16.57 -8.09 12.30
C ILE A 217 17.32 -6.78 12.08
N GLN A 218 17.20 -6.22 10.88
CA GLN A 218 17.71 -4.89 10.54
C GLN A 218 16.53 -3.95 10.32
N THR A 219 16.52 -2.80 10.99
CA THR A 219 15.46 -1.80 10.84
C THR A 219 16.07 -0.48 10.42
N HIS A 220 15.62 0.02 9.26
CA HIS A 220 16.04 1.30 8.72
C HIS A 220 15.04 2.38 9.14
N VAL A 221 15.49 3.33 9.97
CA VAL A 221 14.67 4.42 10.52
C VAL A 221 15.17 5.74 10.00
N ILE A 222 14.26 6.58 9.52
CA ILE A 222 14.52 7.92 9.00
C ILE A 222 14.01 8.95 10.00
N ASN A 223 14.81 10.02 10.21
CA ASN A 223 14.39 11.22 10.92
C ASN A 223 14.47 12.42 9.97
N GLU A 224 13.32 12.82 9.43
CA GLU A 224 13.17 14.04 8.62
C GLU A 224 12.76 15.28 9.44
N GLY A 225 12.80 15.16 10.77
CA GLY A 225 12.59 16.31 11.65
C GLY A 225 13.79 17.27 11.68
N GLU A 226 13.57 18.44 12.23
CA GLU A 226 14.57 19.52 12.29
C GLU A 226 15.66 19.31 13.36
N ASN A 227 15.44 18.39 14.28
CA ASN A 227 16.33 18.13 15.42
C ASN A 227 16.67 16.65 15.56
N ASP A 228 17.80 16.35 16.19
CA ASP A 228 18.13 15.01 16.66
C ASP A 228 17.08 14.53 17.65
N LYS A 229 16.68 13.28 17.57
CA LYS A 229 15.65 12.65 18.41
C LYS A 229 16.10 11.33 18.97
N GLY A 230 15.86 11.12 20.25
CA GLY A 230 15.88 9.79 20.86
C GLY A 230 14.64 8.99 20.43
N ALA A 231 14.85 7.72 20.10
CA ALA A 231 13.78 6.79 19.81
C ALA A 231 14.11 5.41 20.43
N ARG A 232 13.09 4.59 20.64
CA ARG A 232 13.24 3.20 21.06
C ARG A 232 12.71 2.30 19.97
N ILE A 233 13.57 1.42 19.46
CA ILE A 233 13.17 0.32 18.57
C ILE A 233 12.87 -0.88 19.45
N LYS A 234 11.74 -1.53 19.18
CA LYS A 234 11.31 -2.75 19.84
C LYS A 234 10.96 -3.78 18.79
N HIS A 235 11.66 -4.91 18.80
CA HIS A 235 11.34 -6.07 17.99
C HIS A 235 10.66 -7.12 18.88
N VAL A 236 9.56 -7.69 18.40
CA VAL A 236 8.81 -8.71 19.12
C VAL A 236 8.56 -9.89 18.19
N ILE A 237 9.06 -11.06 18.56
CA ILE A 237 8.77 -12.31 17.85
C ILE A 237 7.61 -12.99 18.58
N LYS A 238 6.57 -13.36 17.81
CA LYS A 238 5.35 -13.98 18.34
C LYS A 238 5.06 -15.30 17.67
N LYS A 239 4.47 -16.21 18.45
CA LYS A 239 3.81 -17.43 17.96
C LYS A 239 2.30 -17.32 18.26
N GLY A 240 1.51 -16.95 17.28
CA GLY A 240 0.13 -16.55 17.53
C GLY A 240 0.08 -15.28 18.39
N ASN A 241 -0.54 -15.38 19.57
CA ASN A 241 -0.62 -14.27 20.53
C ASN A 241 0.54 -14.27 21.57
N ASP A 242 1.30 -15.35 21.66
CA ASP A 242 2.37 -15.50 22.67
C ASP A 242 3.64 -14.82 22.19
N ILE A 243 4.27 -14.03 23.08
CA ILE A 243 5.58 -13.45 22.84
C ILE A 243 6.63 -14.54 23.07
N VAL A 244 7.42 -14.83 22.02
CA VAL A 244 8.54 -15.77 22.08
C VAL A 244 9.82 -15.06 22.51
N GLU A 245 10.05 -13.86 21.93
CA GLU A 245 11.25 -13.07 22.23
C GLU A 245 10.93 -11.58 22.04
N GLU A 246 11.60 -10.74 22.82
CA GLU A 246 11.50 -9.30 22.73
C GLU A 246 12.87 -8.65 22.92
N VAL A 247 13.26 -7.80 21.95
CA VAL A 247 14.52 -7.05 22.01
C VAL A 247 14.22 -5.57 21.85
N THR A 248 14.83 -4.73 22.68
CA THR A 248 14.70 -3.27 22.63
C THR A 248 16.05 -2.60 22.58
N ALA A 249 16.15 -1.48 21.84
CA ALA A 249 17.32 -0.61 21.84
C ALA A 249 16.91 0.86 21.84
N ASP A 250 17.57 1.65 22.65
CA ASP A 250 17.49 3.11 22.61
C ASP A 250 18.52 3.64 21.63
N ILE A 251 18.08 4.51 20.75
CA ILE A 251 18.86 5.05 19.65
C ILE A 251 18.74 6.57 19.58
N ILE A 252 19.76 7.22 19.04
CA ILE A 252 19.71 8.64 18.69
C ILE A 252 19.67 8.74 17.16
N LEU A 253 18.59 9.30 16.64
CA LEU A 253 18.38 9.56 15.23
C LEU A 253 18.78 11.00 14.92
N ARG A 254 19.83 11.17 14.14
CA ARG A 254 20.26 12.50 13.67
C ARG A 254 19.23 13.07 12.72
N LYS A 255 19.12 14.41 12.70
CA LYS A 255 18.27 15.14 11.76
C LYS A 255 18.72 14.92 10.32
N GLY A 256 17.78 14.94 9.39
CA GLY A 256 18.01 14.84 7.96
C GLY A 256 17.55 13.52 7.37
N LYS A 257 17.57 13.43 6.03
CA LYS A 257 17.07 12.27 5.29
C LYS A 257 17.95 11.00 5.37
N GLN A 258 19.02 10.99 6.17
CA GLN A 258 19.84 9.80 6.33
C GLN A 258 19.19 8.86 7.33
N GLY A 259 18.75 7.72 6.84
CA GLY A 259 18.30 6.64 7.68
C GLY A 259 19.46 5.95 8.41
N ASN A 260 19.19 5.45 9.61
CA ASN A 260 20.11 4.61 10.37
C ASN A 260 19.60 3.18 10.35
N THR A 261 20.50 2.23 10.11
CA THR A 261 20.17 0.80 10.14
C THR A 261 20.63 0.20 11.47
N TRP A 262 19.75 -0.53 12.12
CA TRP A 262 20.00 -1.22 13.39
C TRP A 262 19.87 -2.72 13.19
N CYS A 263 20.85 -3.47 13.74
CA CYS A 263 20.87 -4.92 13.70
C CYS A 263 20.79 -5.48 15.11
N TYR A 264 20.00 -6.54 15.28
CA TYR A 264 19.93 -7.37 16.47
C TYR A 264 19.99 -8.84 16.09
#